data_30f67bd227240fb05b032319b4cc5e62
#
_entry.id   30f67bd227240fb05b032319b4cc5e62
#
_cell.length_a   1.000
_cell.length_b   1.000
_cell.length_c   1.000
_cell.angle_alpha   90.00
_cell.angle_beta   90.00
_cell.angle_gamma   90.00
#
_symmetry.space_group_name_H-M   'P 1'
#
loop_
_entity.id
_entity.type
_entity.pdbx_description
1 polymer ?
#
loop_
_entity_poly.entity_id
_entity_poly.type
_entity_poly.pdbx_seq_one_letter_code
_entity_poly.pdbx_strand_id
1 'polypeptide(L)'
;LILALVFWLAIKYTTKYNWRIANTMVLSTIFMLIGFSAWLMIPIRANANPHMNLNDPDTALGMLDYFNRVQYGDWPTVYGAAYTAHIADDGIEVEPNGNYKTKITGKNYIKDRQLKKYVWVSDKRAYEYGKNHVQFMPKMFSNDPNVMENYAAMYGFPEFELNTAFFNNLSDPPEIRAQKRQIAEQQYNELLQKKHDGSIKISDLQRNSELLIIHPPTLAQQLNYFIDFQLGYMGFRYFMWNFSGRQNDWEGNMEVTRGNWITGIPIIDNARLGDQSKLPAKFKDNKANNKYYMLPLILGLIGFFVQLNRNVVHWWAILSLFLLTSVGVLFYTSVKPFEPRERDYALVSSFYAFAIWVGLGVQGIYLLLKYLLKNKINTK
;
A
#
# COMPACT_ATOMS: atom_id res chain seq x y z
N LEU A 1 30.99 9.35 -20.79
CA LEU A 1 32.25 8.75 -21.30
C LEU A 1 33.20 8.39 -20.16
N ILE A 2 33.60 9.31 -19.27
CA ILE A 2 34.54 9.06 -18.17
C ILE A 2 34.07 7.91 -17.25
N LEU A 3 32.79 7.94 -16.83
CA LEU A 3 32.21 6.91 -15.98
C LEU A 3 32.24 5.52 -16.65
N ALA A 4 31.90 5.46 -17.94
CA ALA A 4 31.96 4.23 -18.71
C ALA A 4 33.38 3.67 -18.81
N LEU A 5 34.39 4.55 -19.00
CA LEU A 5 35.81 4.16 -19.01
C LEU A 5 36.23 3.61 -17.66
N VAL A 6 35.83 4.27 -16.56
CA VAL A 6 36.15 3.82 -15.19
C VAL A 6 35.59 2.43 -14.93
N PHE A 7 34.32 2.19 -15.27
CA PHE A 7 33.67 0.88 -15.10
C PHE A 7 34.30 -0.18 -16.00
N TRP A 8 34.64 0.17 -17.25
CA TRP A 8 35.34 -0.75 -18.15
C TRP A 8 36.69 -1.17 -17.59
N LEU A 9 37.48 -0.22 -17.08
CA LEU A 9 38.75 -0.50 -16.41
C LEU A 9 38.54 -1.35 -15.16
N ALA A 10 37.56 -1.03 -14.31
CA ALA A 10 37.27 -1.79 -13.10
C ALA A 10 36.91 -3.24 -13.42
N ILE A 11 36.06 -3.50 -14.44
CA ILE A 11 35.74 -4.86 -14.89
C ILE A 11 37.01 -5.55 -15.39
N LYS A 12 37.79 -4.89 -16.25
CA LYS A 12 39.04 -5.46 -16.83
C LYS A 12 40.01 -5.89 -15.75
N TYR A 13 40.25 -5.03 -14.75
CA TYR A 13 41.21 -5.34 -13.66
C TYR A 13 40.68 -6.40 -12.70
N THR A 14 39.42 -6.31 -12.27
CA THR A 14 38.82 -7.32 -11.36
C THR A 14 38.74 -8.70 -11.99
N THR A 15 38.52 -8.77 -13.29
CA THR A 15 38.54 -10.04 -14.05
C THR A 15 39.98 -10.56 -14.20
N LYS A 16 40.94 -9.68 -14.56
CA LYS A 16 42.34 -10.06 -14.74
C LYS A 16 42.96 -10.63 -13.48
N TYR A 17 42.69 -10.03 -12.32
CA TYR A 17 43.24 -10.46 -11.04
C TYR A 17 42.34 -11.46 -10.29
N ASN A 18 41.29 -11.96 -10.93
CA ASN A 18 40.35 -12.93 -10.39
C ASN A 18 39.69 -12.51 -9.05
N TRP A 19 39.44 -11.20 -8.86
CA TRP A 19 38.83 -10.62 -7.67
C TRP A 19 37.31 -10.78 -7.79
N ARG A 20 36.79 -11.99 -7.52
CA ARG A 20 35.40 -12.35 -7.74
C ARG A 20 34.39 -11.42 -7.02
N ILE A 21 34.64 -11.13 -5.73
CA ILE A 21 33.76 -10.26 -4.95
C ILE A 21 33.75 -8.84 -5.52
N ALA A 22 34.94 -8.25 -5.78
CA ALA A 22 35.03 -6.92 -6.36
C ALA A 22 34.40 -6.84 -7.76
N ASN A 23 34.57 -7.87 -8.59
CA ASN A 23 33.91 -7.95 -9.89
C ASN A 23 32.38 -7.96 -9.77
N THR A 24 31.83 -8.78 -8.86
CA THR A 24 30.39 -8.80 -8.58
C THR A 24 29.89 -7.45 -8.10
N MET A 25 30.60 -6.77 -7.20
CA MET A 25 30.25 -5.43 -6.74
C MET A 25 30.22 -4.41 -7.89
N VAL A 26 31.24 -4.41 -8.74
CA VAL A 26 31.31 -3.51 -9.90
C VAL A 26 30.15 -3.75 -10.86
N LEU A 27 29.89 -5.02 -11.20
CA LEU A 27 28.76 -5.39 -12.07
C LEU A 27 27.42 -5.00 -11.45
N SER A 28 27.21 -5.29 -10.17
CA SER A 28 25.98 -4.90 -9.45
C SER A 28 25.76 -3.39 -9.48
N THR A 29 26.83 -2.60 -9.26
CA THR A 29 26.78 -1.13 -9.33
C THR A 29 26.41 -0.65 -10.73
N ILE A 30 26.99 -1.26 -11.77
CA ILE A 30 26.67 -0.91 -13.16
C ILE A 30 25.22 -1.18 -13.48
N PHE A 31 24.70 -2.37 -13.15
CA PHE A 31 23.30 -2.72 -13.39
C PHE A 31 22.33 -1.85 -12.57
N MET A 32 22.69 -1.49 -11.35
CA MET A 32 21.94 -0.54 -10.53
C MET A 32 21.87 0.83 -11.23
N LEU A 33 22.99 1.37 -11.71
CA LEU A 33 23.05 2.65 -12.42
C LEU A 33 22.27 2.61 -13.74
N ILE A 34 22.33 1.49 -14.48
CA ILE A 34 21.52 1.29 -15.68
C ILE A 34 20.03 1.34 -15.32
N GLY A 35 19.60 0.68 -14.25
CA GLY A 35 18.22 0.73 -13.78
C GLY A 35 17.79 2.16 -13.41
N PHE A 36 18.61 2.87 -12.63
CA PHE A 36 18.34 4.25 -12.25
C PHE A 36 18.41 5.24 -13.42
N SER A 37 19.10 4.90 -14.52
CA SER A 37 19.17 5.80 -15.69
C SER A 37 17.81 6.09 -16.30
N ALA A 38 16.83 5.19 -16.15
CA ALA A 38 15.45 5.42 -16.55
C ALA A 38 14.82 6.64 -15.85
N TRP A 39 15.24 6.95 -14.62
CA TRP A 39 14.75 8.12 -13.89
C TRP A 39 15.23 9.43 -14.47
N LEU A 40 16.37 9.46 -15.17
CA LEU A 40 16.85 10.64 -15.87
C LEU A 40 15.93 11.07 -17.02
N MET A 41 15.10 10.17 -17.53
CA MET A 41 14.09 10.51 -18.55
C MET A 41 13.04 11.48 -18.01
N ILE A 42 12.78 11.50 -16.71
CA ILE A 42 11.77 12.38 -16.10
C ILE A 42 12.18 13.87 -16.27
N PRO A 43 13.34 14.33 -15.75
CA PRO A 43 13.75 15.72 -15.92
C PRO A 43 14.06 16.06 -17.40
N ILE A 44 14.55 15.12 -18.21
CA ILE A 44 14.77 15.36 -19.65
C ILE A 44 13.43 15.67 -20.34
N ARG A 45 12.38 14.89 -20.06
CA ARG A 45 11.06 15.13 -20.64
C ARG A 45 10.37 16.37 -20.05
N ALA A 46 10.54 16.64 -18.75
CA ALA A 46 10.01 17.86 -18.13
C ALA A 46 10.59 19.12 -18.77
N ASN A 47 11.91 19.15 -19.04
CA ASN A 47 12.57 20.27 -19.72
C ASN A 47 12.17 20.43 -21.20
N ALA A 48 11.54 19.42 -21.81
CA ALA A 48 10.95 19.53 -23.15
C ALA A 48 9.57 20.21 -23.16
N ASN A 49 9.05 20.63 -21.99
CA ASN A 49 7.76 21.31 -21.80
C ASN A 49 6.58 20.61 -22.48
N PRO A 50 6.30 19.32 -22.18
CA PRO A 50 5.15 18.62 -22.74
C PRO A 50 3.84 19.25 -22.22
N HIS A 51 2.75 19.12 -22.98
CA HIS A 51 1.44 19.66 -22.61
C HIS A 51 0.93 19.14 -21.24
N MET A 52 1.30 17.90 -20.87
CA MET A 52 1.03 17.33 -19.55
C MET A 52 2.36 17.07 -18.85
N ASN A 53 2.67 17.91 -17.89
CA ASN A 53 3.89 17.83 -17.08
C ASN A 53 3.53 17.84 -15.59
N LEU A 54 3.33 16.66 -15.01
CA LEU A 54 2.93 16.52 -13.63
C LEU A 54 4.05 16.99 -12.69
N ASN A 55 3.76 17.98 -11.84
CA ASN A 55 4.68 18.61 -10.89
C ASN A 55 5.91 19.30 -11.51
N ASP A 56 5.98 19.41 -12.80
CA ASP A 56 7.06 20.08 -13.54
C ASP A 56 8.47 19.79 -12.96
N PRO A 57 8.93 18.52 -12.97
CA PRO A 57 10.21 18.13 -12.37
C PRO A 57 11.40 18.51 -13.27
N ASP A 58 11.46 19.76 -13.71
CA ASP A 58 12.52 20.34 -14.55
C ASP A 58 13.78 20.72 -13.76
N THR A 59 13.64 20.91 -12.44
CA THR A 59 14.70 21.29 -11.53
C THR A 59 15.04 20.16 -10.56
N ALA A 60 16.21 20.25 -9.92
CA ALA A 60 16.61 19.26 -8.90
C ALA A 60 15.62 19.20 -7.71
N LEU A 61 15.02 20.32 -7.34
CA LEU A 61 14.04 20.39 -6.25
C LEU A 61 12.69 19.83 -6.70
N GLY A 62 12.19 20.22 -7.88
CA GLY A 62 10.98 19.65 -8.46
C GLY A 62 11.09 18.13 -8.65
N MET A 63 12.27 17.65 -9.03
CA MET A 63 12.56 16.23 -9.14
C MET A 63 12.54 15.54 -7.75
N LEU A 64 13.11 16.18 -6.73
CA LEU A 64 13.07 15.66 -5.35
C LEU A 64 11.62 15.59 -4.83
N ASP A 65 10.84 16.65 -5.01
CA ASP A 65 9.42 16.68 -4.62
C ASP A 65 8.58 15.64 -5.38
N TYR A 66 8.88 15.42 -6.66
CA TYR A 66 8.26 14.37 -7.47
C TYR A 66 8.55 12.96 -6.92
N PHE A 67 9.82 12.66 -6.59
CA PHE A 67 10.19 11.36 -6.03
C PHE A 67 9.70 11.16 -4.61
N ASN A 68 9.71 12.20 -3.80
CA ASN A 68 9.14 12.16 -2.45
C ASN A 68 7.61 12.14 -2.45
N ARG A 69 6.97 12.23 -3.63
CA ARG A 69 5.51 12.19 -3.77
C ARG A 69 4.79 13.26 -2.93
N VAL A 70 5.40 14.42 -2.77
CA VAL A 70 4.91 15.52 -1.91
C VAL A 70 3.47 15.91 -2.24
N GLN A 71 3.07 15.80 -3.51
CA GLN A 71 1.70 16.08 -3.97
C GLN A 71 0.61 15.15 -3.36
N TYR A 72 0.99 13.97 -2.89
CA TYR A 72 0.05 12.99 -2.32
C TYR A 72 -0.09 13.12 -0.80
N GLY A 73 0.67 14.04 -0.18
CA GLY A 73 0.79 14.19 1.26
C GLY A 73 1.65 13.11 1.91
N ASP A 74 1.84 13.26 3.20
CA ASP A 74 2.61 12.32 4.01
C ASP A 74 1.66 11.32 4.68
N TRP A 75 2.10 10.06 4.75
CA TRP A 75 1.41 9.03 5.53
C TRP A 75 2.39 8.24 6.39
N PRO A 76 1.95 7.82 7.58
CA PRO A 76 2.79 7.07 8.47
C PRO A 76 2.98 5.63 7.94
N THR A 77 4.24 5.20 7.80
CA THR A 77 4.55 3.85 7.32
C THR A 77 4.74 2.87 8.47
N VAL A 78 5.54 3.24 9.47
CA VAL A 78 5.92 2.38 10.60
C VAL A 78 5.35 2.88 11.92
N TYR A 79 5.40 4.18 12.16
CA TYR A 79 4.93 4.81 13.39
C TYR A 79 4.27 6.16 13.07
N GLY A 80 3.11 6.42 13.65
CA GLY A 80 2.39 7.68 13.45
C GLY A 80 0.93 7.62 13.86
N ALA A 81 0.16 8.64 13.49
CA ALA A 81 -1.21 8.78 13.89
C ALA A 81 -2.16 7.84 13.13
N ALA A 82 -3.12 7.27 13.86
CA ALA A 82 -4.27 6.59 13.29
C ALA A 82 -5.35 7.61 12.87
N TYR A 83 -6.33 7.18 12.06
CA TYR A 83 -7.41 8.05 11.60
C TYR A 83 -8.23 8.68 12.71
N THR A 84 -8.31 8.03 13.88
CA THR A 84 -9.01 8.53 15.07
C THR A 84 -8.42 9.82 15.62
N ALA A 85 -7.14 10.11 15.35
CA ALA A 85 -6.53 11.39 15.69
C ALA A 85 -7.19 12.61 15.02
N HIS A 86 -7.92 12.39 13.93
CA HIS A 86 -8.64 13.45 13.21
C HIS A 86 -10.09 13.62 13.69
N ILE A 87 -10.55 12.77 14.62
CA ILE A 87 -11.90 12.77 15.15
C ILE A 87 -11.93 13.11 16.64
N ALA A 88 -10.92 12.64 17.39
CA ALA A 88 -10.82 12.84 18.83
C ALA A 88 -10.42 14.29 19.17
N ASP A 89 -10.94 14.81 20.26
CA ASP A 89 -10.60 16.14 20.77
C ASP A 89 -9.12 16.22 21.17
N ASP A 90 -8.56 15.18 21.78
CA ASP A 90 -7.15 15.05 22.15
C ASP A 90 -6.26 14.51 21.02
N GLY A 91 -6.80 14.34 19.82
CA GLY A 91 -6.12 13.70 18.69
C GLY A 91 -5.02 14.53 18.07
N ILE A 92 -5.15 15.88 18.07
CA ILE A 92 -4.14 16.84 17.64
C ILE A 92 -3.86 17.77 18.81
N GLU A 93 -2.59 17.91 19.18
CA GLU A 93 -2.21 18.82 20.26
C GLU A 93 -2.58 20.27 19.93
N VAL A 94 -3.09 21.01 20.92
CA VAL A 94 -3.53 22.39 20.78
C VAL A 94 -2.60 23.29 21.61
N GLU A 95 -2.23 24.44 21.05
CA GLU A 95 -1.48 25.47 21.75
C GLU A 95 -2.41 26.26 22.73
N PRO A 96 -1.87 26.95 23.74
CA PRO A 96 -2.67 27.75 24.67
C PRO A 96 -3.53 28.84 24.02
N ASN A 97 -3.20 29.23 22.77
CA ASN A 97 -3.95 30.18 21.97
C ASN A 97 -5.14 29.57 21.19
N GLY A 98 -5.39 28.27 21.34
CA GLY A 98 -6.45 27.53 20.67
C GLY A 98 -6.11 27.04 19.25
N ASN A 99 -4.90 27.30 18.75
CA ASN A 99 -4.47 26.82 17.45
C ASN A 99 -3.88 25.40 17.54
N TYR A 100 -4.02 24.62 16.47
CA TYR A 100 -3.35 23.31 16.39
C TYR A 100 -1.83 23.48 16.44
N LYS A 101 -1.20 22.71 17.29
CA LYS A 101 0.25 22.69 17.44
C LYS A 101 0.89 22.03 16.22
N THR A 102 1.89 22.69 15.65
CA THR A 102 2.58 22.22 14.46
C THR A 102 4.08 22.26 14.66
N LYS A 103 4.76 21.25 14.12
CA LYS A 103 6.23 21.20 14.03
C LYS A 103 6.71 21.49 12.61
N ILE A 104 7.84 22.16 12.49
CA ILE A 104 8.51 22.38 11.20
C ILE A 104 9.17 21.06 10.78
N THR A 105 8.76 20.53 9.63
CA THR A 105 9.31 19.29 9.04
C THR A 105 10.28 19.54 7.90
N GLY A 106 10.29 20.77 7.36
CA GLY A 106 11.16 21.13 6.25
C GLY A 106 10.94 22.57 5.81
N LYS A 107 11.52 22.91 4.68
CA LYS A 107 11.41 24.22 4.07
C LYS A 107 10.97 24.12 2.62
N ASN A 108 10.09 25.02 2.20
CA ASN A 108 9.69 25.18 0.81
C ASN A 108 10.59 26.19 0.11
N TYR A 109 11.13 25.82 -1.03
CA TYR A 109 11.95 26.69 -1.86
C TYR A 109 11.36 26.81 -3.24
N ILE A 110 11.52 27.97 -3.87
CA ILE A 110 11.21 28.19 -5.29
C ILE A 110 12.49 28.62 -6.00
N LYS A 111 12.68 28.12 -7.23
CA LYS A 111 13.79 28.55 -8.07
C LYS A 111 13.46 29.93 -8.65
N ASP A 112 14.16 30.96 -8.18
CA ASP A 112 14.11 32.27 -8.78
C ASP A 112 14.88 32.24 -10.11
N ARG A 113 14.18 32.48 -11.22
CA ARG A 113 14.79 32.46 -12.58
C ARG A 113 15.71 33.65 -12.81
N GLN A 114 15.46 34.81 -12.16
CA GLN A 114 16.28 36.01 -12.30
C GLN A 114 17.57 35.88 -11.50
N LEU A 115 17.44 35.47 -10.24
CA LEU A 115 18.58 35.28 -9.34
C LEU A 115 19.35 33.97 -9.58
N LYS A 116 18.80 33.07 -10.41
CA LYS A 116 19.36 31.72 -10.71
C LYS A 116 19.67 30.90 -9.43
N LYS A 117 18.94 31.13 -8.35
CA LYS A 117 19.12 30.45 -7.06
C LYS A 117 17.77 30.04 -6.46
N TYR A 118 17.82 29.13 -5.49
CA TYR A 118 16.64 28.76 -4.71
C TYR A 118 16.42 29.76 -3.58
N VAL A 119 15.21 30.28 -3.49
CA VAL A 119 14.78 31.22 -2.45
C VAL A 119 13.79 30.51 -1.54
N TRP A 120 13.98 30.61 -0.24
CA TRP A 120 13.05 30.12 0.76
C TRP A 120 11.75 30.94 0.70
N VAL A 121 10.60 30.24 0.77
CA VAL A 121 9.28 30.87 0.69
C VAL A 121 8.47 30.64 1.96
N SER A 122 8.48 29.39 2.47
CA SER A 122 7.71 29.03 3.67
C SER A 122 8.28 27.79 4.34
N ASP A 123 7.87 27.53 5.57
CA ASP A 123 8.15 26.28 6.25
C ASP A 123 7.09 25.23 5.93
N LYS A 124 7.54 23.98 5.72
CA LYS A 124 6.65 22.80 5.73
C LYS A 124 6.31 22.50 7.17
N ARG A 125 5.02 22.41 7.50
CA ARG A 125 4.55 22.15 8.86
C ARG A 125 3.70 20.86 8.86
N ALA A 126 3.84 20.05 9.91
CA ALA A 126 2.98 18.91 10.20
C ALA A 126 2.37 19.08 11.59
N TYR A 127 1.15 18.56 11.77
CA TYR A 127 0.50 18.56 13.07
C TYR A 127 1.27 17.72 14.08
N GLU A 128 1.26 18.13 15.34
CA GLU A 128 1.66 17.30 16.46
C GLU A 128 0.43 16.54 16.96
N TYR A 129 0.48 15.23 16.87
CA TYR A 129 -0.63 14.38 17.27
C TYR A 129 -0.54 13.99 18.74
N GLY A 130 -1.70 13.85 19.37
CA GLY A 130 -1.81 13.36 20.73
C GLY A 130 -1.18 11.98 20.90
N LYS A 131 -0.46 11.78 21.97
CA LYS A 131 0.32 10.53 22.20
C LYS A 131 -0.54 9.27 22.20
N ASN A 132 -1.80 9.39 22.63
CA ASN A 132 -2.76 8.29 22.69
C ASN A 132 -3.16 7.80 21.27
N HIS A 133 -3.07 8.65 20.26
CA HIS A 133 -3.47 8.37 18.88
C HIS A 133 -2.32 8.01 17.95
N VAL A 134 -1.09 7.99 18.48
CA VAL A 134 0.12 7.62 17.72
C VAL A 134 0.48 6.18 18.07
N GLN A 135 0.64 5.35 17.06
CA GLN A 135 0.86 3.91 17.25
C GLN A 135 1.84 3.30 16.24
N PHE A 136 2.23 2.07 16.50
CA PHE A 136 3.03 1.27 15.57
C PHE A 136 2.15 0.74 14.44
N MET A 137 2.65 0.83 13.21
CA MET A 137 2.02 0.32 11.99
C MET A 137 0.59 0.84 11.75
N PRO A 138 0.37 2.17 11.73
CA PRO A 138 -0.96 2.75 11.53
C PRO A 138 -1.37 2.67 10.06
N LYS A 139 -1.95 1.55 9.65
CA LYS A 139 -2.41 1.33 8.27
C LYS A 139 -3.72 2.03 7.95
N MET A 140 -4.58 2.23 8.96
CA MET A 140 -5.79 3.05 8.90
C MET A 140 -5.48 4.47 9.40
N PHE A 141 -5.02 5.35 8.51
CA PHE A 141 -4.47 6.68 8.86
C PHE A 141 -5.17 7.85 8.16
N SER A 142 -6.01 7.58 7.16
CA SER A 142 -6.59 8.64 6.32
C SER A 142 -7.51 9.57 7.11
N ASN A 143 -7.43 10.87 6.81
CA ASN A 143 -8.33 11.90 7.31
C ASN A 143 -9.53 12.18 6.38
N ASP A 144 -9.69 11.43 5.30
CA ASP A 144 -10.85 11.54 4.42
C ASP A 144 -12.08 10.90 5.10
N PRO A 145 -13.20 11.63 5.28
CA PRO A 145 -14.38 11.13 5.97
C PRO A 145 -14.94 9.83 5.36
N ASN A 146 -14.95 9.71 4.03
CA ASN A 146 -15.45 8.50 3.37
C ASN A 146 -14.54 7.30 3.63
N VAL A 147 -13.22 7.53 3.66
CA VAL A 147 -12.25 6.47 3.95
C VAL A 147 -12.34 6.05 5.41
N MET A 148 -12.56 6.98 6.34
CA MET A 148 -12.77 6.67 7.76
C MET A 148 -14.02 5.83 7.99
N GLU A 149 -15.14 6.15 7.33
CA GLU A 149 -16.37 5.33 7.37
C GLU A 149 -16.11 3.91 6.82
N ASN A 150 -15.34 3.79 5.75
CA ASN A 150 -14.97 2.49 5.20
C ASN A 150 -14.11 1.68 6.16
N TYR A 151 -13.14 2.30 6.86
CA TYR A 151 -12.37 1.62 7.89
C TYR A 151 -13.26 1.10 9.01
N ALA A 152 -14.19 1.93 9.50
CA ALA A 152 -15.12 1.55 10.56
C ALA A 152 -16.07 0.43 10.10
N ALA A 153 -16.61 0.51 8.89
CA ALA A 153 -17.51 -0.51 8.36
C ALA A 153 -16.83 -1.87 8.16
N MET A 154 -15.56 -1.89 7.74
CA MET A 154 -14.85 -3.11 7.42
C MET A 154 -14.15 -3.77 8.62
N TYR A 155 -13.60 -2.97 9.55
CA TYR A 155 -12.72 -3.47 10.61
C TYR A 155 -13.19 -3.11 12.02
N GLY A 156 -14.40 -2.60 12.12
CA GLY A 156 -15.04 -2.24 13.38
C GLY A 156 -14.94 -0.76 13.70
N PHE A 157 -16.00 -0.28 14.32
CA PHE A 157 -16.13 1.10 14.74
C PHE A 157 -15.18 1.38 15.90
N PRO A 158 -14.59 2.59 16.02
CA PRO A 158 -13.72 2.94 17.14
C PRO A 158 -14.43 2.76 18.48
N GLU A 159 -13.71 2.26 19.47
CA GLU A 159 -14.23 2.25 20.84
C GLU A 159 -14.19 3.67 21.40
N PHE A 160 -15.21 4.02 22.18
CA PHE A 160 -15.30 5.31 22.80
C PHE A 160 -15.93 5.21 24.20
N GLU A 161 -15.51 6.12 25.07
CA GLU A 161 -15.97 6.21 26.45
C GLU A 161 -16.39 7.64 26.75
N LEU A 162 -17.24 7.81 27.79
CA LEU A 162 -17.67 9.13 28.22
C LEU A 162 -16.52 9.89 28.89
N ASN A 163 -16.19 11.07 28.41
CA ASN A 163 -15.18 11.94 29.00
C ASN A 163 -15.71 12.62 30.27
N THR A 164 -15.38 12.02 31.41
CA THR A 164 -15.81 12.57 32.70
C THR A 164 -15.20 13.93 33.03
N ALA A 165 -14.06 14.31 32.44
CA ALA A 165 -13.44 15.61 32.62
C ALA A 165 -14.30 16.75 32.07
N PHE A 166 -15.12 16.48 31.03
CA PHE A 166 -16.02 17.46 30.42
C PHE A 166 -16.97 18.11 31.41
N PHE A 167 -17.54 17.33 32.36
CA PHE A 167 -18.51 17.82 33.34
C PHE A 167 -17.95 17.94 34.77
N ASN A 168 -16.74 17.44 35.03
CA ASN A 168 -16.11 17.51 36.36
C ASN A 168 -15.17 18.73 36.54
N ASN A 169 -15.28 19.75 35.69
CA ASN A 169 -14.46 20.95 35.81
C ASN A 169 -14.82 21.69 37.09
N LEU A 170 -13.85 21.79 38.02
CA LEU A 170 -14.02 22.41 39.34
C LEU A 170 -14.31 23.92 39.25
N SER A 171 -14.01 24.55 38.15
CA SER A 171 -14.31 25.98 37.91
C SER A 171 -15.79 26.25 37.64
N ASP A 172 -16.58 25.22 37.28
CA ASP A 172 -18.01 25.36 37.01
C ASP A 172 -18.83 25.27 38.32
N PRO A 173 -19.91 26.01 38.48
CA PRO A 173 -20.86 25.86 39.56
C PRO A 173 -21.48 24.46 39.59
N PRO A 174 -21.86 23.93 40.78
CA PRO A 174 -22.41 22.56 40.91
C PRO A 174 -23.64 22.33 40.01
N GLU A 175 -24.49 23.30 39.83
CA GLU A 175 -25.70 23.25 39.02
C GLU A 175 -25.34 23.06 37.50
N ILE A 176 -24.35 23.83 37.04
CA ILE A 176 -23.87 23.72 35.64
C ILE A 176 -23.21 22.37 35.41
N ARG A 177 -22.43 21.85 36.37
CA ARG A 177 -21.83 20.54 36.29
C ARG A 177 -22.89 19.44 36.20
N ALA A 178 -23.99 19.54 36.99
CA ALA A 178 -25.10 18.59 36.94
C ALA A 178 -25.82 18.63 35.59
N GLN A 179 -26.06 19.82 35.03
CA GLN A 179 -26.64 19.93 33.68
C GLN A 179 -25.75 19.38 32.59
N LYS A 180 -24.46 19.74 32.60
CA LYS A 180 -23.49 19.18 31.63
C LYS A 180 -23.42 17.67 31.70
N ARG A 181 -23.43 17.11 32.91
CA ARG A 181 -23.43 15.65 33.11
C ARG A 181 -24.69 14.99 32.51
N GLN A 182 -25.86 15.54 32.80
CA GLN A 182 -27.12 14.97 32.28
C GLN A 182 -27.16 15.00 30.73
N ILE A 183 -26.74 16.11 30.13
CA ILE A 183 -26.65 16.23 28.67
C ILE A 183 -25.65 15.25 28.10
N ALA A 184 -24.46 15.13 28.71
CA ALA A 184 -23.39 14.23 28.27
C ALA A 184 -23.82 12.77 28.35
N GLU A 185 -24.46 12.35 29.47
CA GLU A 185 -24.97 10.99 29.64
C GLU A 185 -26.08 10.68 28.63
N GLN A 186 -26.97 11.65 28.35
CA GLN A 186 -28.02 11.47 27.35
C GLN A 186 -27.45 11.27 25.94
N GLN A 187 -26.54 12.14 25.52
CA GLN A 187 -25.90 12.05 24.22
C GLN A 187 -25.06 10.77 24.06
N TYR A 188 -24.35 10.40 25.11
CA TYR A 188 -23.56 9.16 25.14
C TYR A 188 -24.46 7.91 24.98
N ASN A 189 -25.60 7.86 25.70
CA ASN A 189 -26.57 6.77 25.57
C ASN A 189 -27.19 6.72 24.15
N GLU A 190 -27.47 7.87 23.55
CA GLU A 190 -27.92 7.93 22.15
C GLU A 190 -26.89 7.36 21.17
N LEU A 191 -25.61 7.67 21.37
CA LEU A 191 -24.51 7.13 20.54
C LEU A 191 -24.35 5.61 20.75
N LEU A 192 -24.49 5.12 21.99
CA LEU A 192 -24.47 3.67 22.26
C LEU A 192 -25.64 2.95 21.58
N GLN A 193 -26.83 3.54 21.59
CA GLN A 193 -27.97 3.00 20.87
C GLN A 193 -27.71 2.96 19.38
N LYS A 194 -27.24 4.04 18.77
CA LYS A 194 -26.84 4.09 17.36
C LYS A 194 -25.76 3.04 17.04
N LYS A 195 -24.79 2.83 17.93
CA LYS A 195 -23.76 1.79 17.77
C LYS A 195 -24.38 0.40 17.77
N HIS A 196 -25.32 0.15 18.67
CA HIS A 196 -26.05 -1.12 18.76
C HIS A 196 -26.90 -1.38 17.51
N ASP A 197 -27.58 -0.36 17.01
CA ASP A 197 -28.43 -0.44 15.81
C ASP A 197 -27.65 -0.40 14.49
N GLY A 198 -26.33 -0.24 14.55
CA GLY A 198 -25.44 -0.15 13.38
C GLY A 198 -25.63 1.12 12.54
N SER A 199 -26.33 2.14 13.07
CA SER A 199 -26.61 3.41 12.38
C SER A 199 -25.61 4.52 12.69
N ILE A 200 -24.65 4.28 13.60
CA ILE A 200 -23.64 5.24 14.01
C ILE A 200 -22.69 5.55 12.85
N LYS A 201 -22.28 6.81 12.75
CA LYS A 201 -21.32 7.30 11.76
C LYS A 201 -20.10 7.95 12.42
N ILE A 202 -19.00 8.00 11.70
CA ILE A 202 -17.79 8.71 12.16
C ILE A 202 -18.09 10.18 12.44
N SER A 203 -18.96 10.80 11.65
CA SER A 203 -19.42 12.18 11.88
C SER A 203 -20.15 12.39 13.21
N ASP A 204 -20.78 11.36 13.77
CA ASP A 204 -21.44 11.46 15.08
C ASP A 204 -20.40 11.51 16.20
N LEU A 205 -19.30 10.75 16.10
CA LEU A 205 -18.18 10.86 17.03
C LEU A 205 -17.50 12.22 16.94
N GLN A 206 -17.27 12.72 15.72
CA GLN A 206 -16.61 13.99 15.51
C GLN A 206 -17.41 15.17 16.10
N ARG A 207 -18.75 15.16 15.98
CA ARG A 207 -19.61 16.16 16.60
C ARG A 207 -19.59 16.16 18.12
N ASN A 208 -19.36 15.00 18.71
CA ASN A 208 -19.38 14.78 20.14
C ASN A 208 -17.96 14.55 20.70
N SER A 209 -16.91 14.96 19.98
CA SER A 209 -15.52 14.66 20.34
C SER A 209 -15.14 15.17 21.74
N GLU A 210 -15.62 16.32 22.18
CA GLU A 210 -15.37 16.88 23.51
C GLU A 210 -15.97 16.00 24.63
N LEU A 211 -17.10 15.32 24.35
CA LEU A 211 -17.80 14.47 25.30
C LEU A 211 -17.19 13.07 25.41
N LEU A 212 -16.33 12.69 24.46
CA LEU A 212 -15.88 11.32 24.27
C LEU A 212 -14.36 11.20 24.37
N ILE A 213 -13.91 10.16 25.01
CA ILE A 213 -12.55 9.63 24.85
C ILE A 213 -12.63 8.58 23.75
N ILE A 214 -12.03 8.88 22.59
CA ILE A 214 -12.06 8.00 21.41
C ILE A 214 -10.75 7.20 21.38
N HIS A 215 -10.86 5.89 21.39
CA HIS A 215 -9.69 5.01 21.34
C HIS A 215 -9.22 4.77 19.91
N PRO A 216 -7.89 4.73 19.68
CA PRO A 216 -7.35 4.36 18.37
C PRO A 216 -7.63 2.89 18.05
N PRO A 217 -7.65 2.53 16.75
CA PRO A 217 -7.76 1.14 16.35
C PRO A 217 -6.69 0.28 17.00
N THR A 218 -7.05 -0.91 17.42
CA THR A 218 -6.09 -1.86 17.99
C THR A 218 -5.08 -2.32 16.95
N LEU A 219 -3.91 -2.79 17.39
CA LEU A 219 -2.92 -3.39 16.49
C LEU A 219 -3.52 -4.56 15.69
N ALA A 220 -4.42 -5.33 16.29
CA ALA A 220 -5.12 -6.43 15.61
C ALA A 220 -5.97 -5.91 14.45
N GLN A 221 -6.71 -4.82 14.62
CA GLN A 221 -7.49 -4.19 13.54
C GLN A 221 -6.59 -3.65 12.43
N GLN A 222 -5.44 -3.02 12.79
CA GLN A 222 -4.46 -2.55 11.82
C GLN A 222 -3.86 -3.70 10.99
N LEU A 223 -3.52 -4.81 11.66
CA LEU A 223 -2.99 -6.00 11.00
C LEU A 223 -4.04 -6.69 10.13
N ASN A 224 -5.29 -6.79 10.60
CA ASN A 224 -6.38 -7.34 9.80
C ASN A 224 -6.61 -6.51 8.53
N TYR A 225 -6.64 -5.18 8.65
CA TYR A 225 -6.72 -4.32 7.47
C TYR A 225 -5.56 -4.55 6.50
N PHE A 226 -4.33 -4.64 7.01
CA PHE A 226 -3.16 -4.90 6.16
C PHE A 226 -3.23 -6.27 5.48
N ILE A 227 -3.59 -7.32 6.20
CA ILE A 227 -3.65 -8.69 5.68
C ILE A 227 -4.83 -8.87 4.73
N ASP A 228 -6.04 -8.53 5.15
CA ASP A 228 -7.24 -8.80 4.37
C ASP A 228 -7.38 -7.86 3.17
N PHE A 229 -7.25 -6.53 3.42
CA PHE A 229 -7.45 -5.57 2.35
C PHE A 229 -6.19 -5.36 1.53
N GLN A 230 -5.07 -4.96 2.16
CA GLN A 230 -3.89 -4.57 1.39
C GLN A 230 -3.18 -5.78 0.77
N LEU A 231 -2.94 -6.86 1.52
CA LEU A 231 -2.31 -8.05 0.95
C LEU A 231 -3.30 -8.95 0.22
N GLY A 232 -4.48 -9.21 0.80
CA GLY A 232 -5.48 -10.11 0.22
C GLY A 232 -6.17 -9.50 -0.99
N TYR A 233 -6.93 -8.42 -0.76
CA TYR A 233 -7.74 -7.84 -1.81
C TYR A 233 -6.91 -7.09 -2.86
N MET A 234 -5.95 -6.25 -2.46
CA MET A 234 -5.13 -5.48 -3.41
C MET A 234 -3.95 -6.30 -3.95
N GLY A 235 -3.24 -7.06 -3.12
CA GLY A 235 -2.07 -7.81 -3.55
C GLY A 235 -2.40 -9.13 -4.22
N PHE A 236 -3.00 -10.05 -3.45
CA PHE A 236 -3.27 -11.41 -3.92
C PHE A 236 -4.27 -11.45 -5.08
N ARG A 237 -5.31 -10.62 -5.08
CA ARG A 237 -6.27 -10.53 -6.19
C ARG A 237 -5.57 -10.14 -7.50
N TYR A 238 -4.70 -9.13 -7.48
CA TYR A 238 -3.93 -8.72 -8.66
C TYR A 238 -2.95 -9.79 -9.13
N PHE A 239 -2.31 -10.48 -8.19
CA PHE A 239 -1.46 -11.62 -8.51
C PHE A 239 -2.27 -12.72 -9.23
N MET A 240 -3.43 -13.07 -8.71
CA MET A 240 -4.29 -14.09 -9.30
C MET A 240 -4.87 -13.69 -10.66
N TRP A 241 -5.07 -12.39 -10.94
CA TRP A 241 -5.46 -11.93 -12.28
C TRP A 241 -4.44 -12.35 -13.35
N ASN A 242 -3.17 -12.33 -13.01
CA ASN A 242 -2.09 -12.62 -13.93
C ASN A 242 -1.81 -14.14 -14.09
N PHE A 243 -2.08 -14.93 -13.05
CA PHE A 243 -1.66 -16.35 -13.02
C PHE A 243 -2.81 -17.35 -12.90
N SER A 244 -4.04 -16.89 -12.66
CA SER A 244 -5.24 -17.73 -12.61
C SER A 244 -6.30 -17.29 -13.62
N GLY A 245 -6.66 -16.01 -13.61
CA GLY A 245 -7.61 -15.39 -14.52
C GLY A 245 -8.34 -14.22 -13.90
N ARG A 246 -8.99 -13.40 -14.74
CA ARG A 246 -9.70 -12.19 -14.36
C ARG A 246 -11.16 -12.26 -14.79
N GLN A 247 -12.08 -11.88 -13.89
CA GLN A 247 -13.51 -11.88 -14.14
C GLN A 247 -13.93 -10.80 -15.16
N ASN A 248 -13.51 -9.56 -14.92
CA ASN A 248 -13.75 -8.40 -15.78
C ASN A 248 -12.84 -7.23 -15.35
N ASP A 249 -12.87 -6.10 -16.07
CA ASP A 249 -12.11 -4.88 -15.78
C ASP A 249 -12.89 -3.80 -15.03
N TRP A 250 -14.07 -4.12 -14.53
CA TRP A 250 -14.80 -3.23 -13.65
C TRP A 250 -14.10 -3.12 -12.29
N GLU A 251 -14.11 -1.92 -11.72
CA GLU A 251 -13.60 -1.71 -10.36
C GLU A 251 -14.30 -2.65 -9.38
N GLY A 252 -13.50 -3.36 -8.59
CA GLY A 252 -14.01 -4.46 -7.79
C GLY A 252 -14.89 -4.03 -6.63
N ASN A 253 -14.52 -3.01 -5.89
CA ASN A 253 -15.20 -2.51 -4.70
C ASN A 253 -15.65 -3.63 -3.73
N MET A 254 -14.91 -4.76 -3.72
CA MET A 254 -15.22 -5.97 -2.97
C MET A 254 -16.56 -6.65 -3.36
N GLU A 255 -17.15 -6.27 -4.49
CA GLU A 255 -18.37 -6.89 -5.02
C GLU A 255 -18.06 -8.21 -5.73
N VAL A 256 -18.90 -9.22 -5.57
CA VAL A 256 -18.75 -10.55 -6.19
C VAL A 256 -18.89 -10.56 -7.72
N THR A 257 -19.45 -9.49 -8.30
CA THR A 257 -19.70 -9.37 -9.74
C THR A 257 -18.63 -8.59 -10.50
N ARG A 258 -17.71 -7.97 -9.79
CA ARG A 258 -16.76 -7.02 -10.38
C ARG A 258 -15.33 -7.28 -9.97
N GLY A 259 -14.42 -7.22 -10.95
CA GLY A 259 -12.98 -7.16 -10.73
C GLY A 259 -12.38 -8.30 -9.91
N ASN A 260 -13.06 -9.46 -9.81
CA ASN A 260 -12.52 -10.59 -9.07
C ASN A 260 -11.51 -11.38 -9.91
N TRP A 261 -10.67 -12.14 -9.24
CA TRP A 261 -9.94 -13.20 -9.91
C TRP A 261 -10.84 -14.42 -10.09
N ILE A 262 -10.61 -15.17 -11.15
CA ILE A 262 -11.31 -16.44 -11.44
C ILE A 262 -10.30 -17.50 -11.87
N THR A 263 -10.71 -18.75 -11.77
CA THR A 263 -9.92 -19.86 -12.26
C THR A 263 -10.36 -20.33 -13.64
N GLY A 264 -11.62 -20.12 -13.98
CA GLY A 264 -12.29 -20.74 -15.12
C GLY A 264 -12.85 -22.13 -14.79
N ILE A 265 -12.62 -22.64 -13.57
CA ILE A 265 -13.15 -23.92 -13.09
C ILE A 265 -14.44 -23.63 -12.31
N PRO A 266 -15.63 -24.00 -12.84
CA PRO A 266 -16.91 -23.60 -12.28
C PRO A 266 -17.10 -23.95 -10.80
N ILE A 267 -16.64 -25.12 -10.37
CA ILE A 267 -16.75 -25.58 -8.97
C ILE A 267 -16.06 -24.58 -8.02
N ILE A 268 -14.86 -24.12 -8.37
CA ILE A 268 -14.07 -23.18 -7.54
C ILE A 268 -14.69 -21.79 -7.60
N ASP A 269 -14.97 -21.31 -8.81
CA ASP A 269 -15.44 -19.94 -9.02
C ASP A 269 -16.84 -19.74 -8.46
N ASN A 270 -17.74 -20.69 -8.65
CA ASN A 270 -19.12 -20.61 -8.15
C ASN A 270 -19.19 -20.73 -6.62
N ALA A 271 -18.34 -21.53 -5.99
CA ALA A 271 -18.26 -21.61 -4.53
C ALA A 271 -17.85 -20.28 -3.89
N ARG A 272 -17.02 -19.49 -4.59
CA ARG A 272 -16.48 -18.24 -4.08
C ARG A 272 -17.28 -17.00 -4.47
N LEU A 273 -17.81 -16.95 -5.68
CA LEU A 273 -18.44 -15.76 -6.28
C LEU A 273 -19.91 -15.96 -6.63
N GLY A 274 -20.47 -17.15 -6.38
CA GLY A 274 -21.79 -17.53 -6.89
C GLY A 274 -21.75 -17.94 -8.37
N ASP A 275 -22.90 -18.33 -8.89
CA ASP A 275 -23.03 -18.89 -10.24
C ASP A 275 -22.62 -17.88 -11.33
N GLN A 276 -21.42 -18.02 -11.85
CA GLN A 276 -20.84 -17.14 -12.87
C GLN A 276 -21.58 -17.23 -14.23
N SER A 277 -22.36 -18.28 -14.47
CA SER A 277 -23.14 -18.42 -15.70
C SER A 277 -24.36 -17.47 -15.73
N LYS A 278 -24.85 -17.07 -14.56
CA LYS A 278 -26.01 -16.19 -14.38
C LYS A 278 -25.68 -14.70 -14.35
N LEU A 279 -24.39 -14.34 -14.49
CA LEU A 279 -24.03 -12.94 -14.56
C LEU A 279 -24.68 -12.23 -15.76
N PRO A 280 -25.15 -10.98 -15.60
CA PRO A 280 -25.58 -10.15 -16.71
C PRO A 280 -24.54 -10.10 -17.84
N ALA A 281 -24.98 -10.04 -19.09
CA ALA A 281 -24.10 -9.99 -20.27
C ALA A 281 -23.02 -8.90 -20.16
N LYS A 282 -23.35 -7.75 -19.62
CA LYS A 282 -22.44 -6.63 -19.31
C LYS A 282 -21.17 -7.05 -18.56
N PHE A 283 -21.26 -8.01 -17.63
CA PHE A 283 -20.14 -8.50 -16.84
C PHE A 283 -19.51 -9.76 -17.46
N LYS A 284 -20.35 -10.64 -18.03
CA LYS A 284 -19.94 -11.92 -18.59
C LYS A 284 -19.16 -11.76 -19.90
N ASP A 285 -19.63 -10.88 -20.79
CA ASP A 285 -19.06 -10.69 -22.14
C ASP A 285 -17.99 -9.59 -22.16
N ASN A 286 -17.39 -9.31 -21.00
CA ASN A 286 -16.32 -8.32 -20.87
C ASN A 286 -15.04 -8.81 -21.55
N LYS A 287 -14.38 -7.94 -22.36
CA LYS A 287 -13.15 -8.26 -23.10
C LYS A 287 -11.96 -8.62 -22.20
N ALA A 288 -11.98 -8.17 -20.96
CA ALA A 288 -10.93 -8.49 -19.98
C ALA A 288 -11.17 -9.83 -19.25
N ASN A 289 -12.29 -10.54 -19.55
CA ASN A 289 -12.51 -11.87 -19.01
C ASN A 289 -11.47 -12.83 -19.60
N ASN A 290 -10.67 -13.42 -18.73
CA ASN A 290 -9.72 -14.47 -19.11
C ASN A 290 -9.68 -15.58 -18.07
N LYS A 291 -9.35 -16.78 -18.53
CA LYS A 291 -9.36 -18.01 -17.73
C LYS A 291 -8.12 -18.82 -18.08
N TYR A 292 -7.19 -18.85 -17.14
CA TYR A 292 -5.94 -19.61 -17.34
C TYR A 292 -5.95 -20.97 -16.65
N TYR A 293 -7.05 -21.35 -16.01
CA TYR A 293 -7.22 -22.63 -15.31
C TYR A 293 -6.12 -22.91 -14.29
N MET A 294 -5.60 -21.86 -13.68
CA MET A 294 -4.48 -21.88 -12.74
C MET A 294 -3.17 -22.49 -13.33
N LEU A 295 -3.09 -22.71 -14.64
CA LEU A 295 -1.91 -23.35 -15.24
C LEU A 295 -0.62 -22.56 -15.02
N PRO A 296 -0.56 -21.23 -15.25
CA PRO A 296 0.64 -20.44 -14.94
C PRO A 296 0.98 -20.45 -13.45
N LEU A 297 -0.03 -20.43 -12.58
CA LEU A 297 0.17 -20.51 -11.13
C LEU A 297 0.83 -21.83 -10.73
N ILE A 298 0.29 -22.96 -11.22
CA ILE A 298 0.82 -24.30 -10.93
C ILE A 298 2.26 -24.43 -11.47
N LEU A 299 2.52 -23.98 -12.70
CA LEU A 299 3.87 -23.97 -13.26
C LEU A 299 4.83 -23.15 -12.41
N GLY A 300 4.41 -21.95 -11.97
CA GLY A 300 5.22 -21.11 -11.10
C GLY A 300 5.55 -21.77 -9.76
N LEU A 301 4.58 -22.45 -9.14
CA LEU A 301 4.81 -23.21 -7.92
C LEU A 301 5.75 -24.38 -8.13
N ILE A 302 5.62 -25.13 -9.23
CA ILE A 302 6.58 -26.19 -9.58
C ILE A 302 7.99 -25.60 -9.72
N GLY A 303 8.14 -24.49 -10.45
CA GLY A 303 9.43 -23.82 -10.62
C GLY A 303 10.03 -23.29 -9.31
N PHE A 304 9.19 -22.74 -8.44
CA PHE A 304 9.57 -22.29 -7.10
C PHE A 304 10.22 -23.45 -6.30
N PHE A 305 9.57 -24.60 -6.22
CA PHE A 305 10.09 -25.75 -5.49
C PHE A 305 11.30 -26.41 -6.18
N VAL A 306 11.32 -26.44 -7.52
CA VAL A 306 12.49 -26.94 -8.28
C VAL A 306 13.72 -26.08 -7.99
N GLN A 307 13.58 -24.76 -8.00
CA GLN A 307 14.69 -23.87 -7.71
C GLN A 307 15.12 -23.93 -6.24
N LEU A 308 14.18 -23.97 -5.31
CA LEU A 308 14.46 -24.15 -3.88
C LEU A 308 15.35 -25.37 -3.62
N ASN A 309 15.02 -26.50 -4.24
CA ASN A 309 15.78 -27.74 -4.07
C ASN A 309 17.14 -27.74 -4.80
N ARG A 310 17.29 -26.94 -5.87
CA ARG A 310 18.53 -26.92 -6.67
C ARG A 310 19.51 -25.83 -6.27
N ASN A 311 19.01 -24.65 -6.01
CA ASN A 311 19.86 -23.48 -5.69
C ASN A 311 19.13 -22.48 -4.80
N VAL A 312 19.30 -22.68 -3.51
CA VAL A 312 18.67 -21.83 -2.47
C VAL A 312 19.08 -20.36 -2.60
N VAL A 313 20.32 -20.06 -3.01
CA VAL A 313 20.80 -18.69 -3.14
C VAL A 313 20.04 -17.93 -4.24
N HIS A 314 19.90 -18.53 -5.41
CA HIS A 314 19.13 -17.93 -6.50
C HIS A 314 17.64 -17.88 -6.18
N TRP A 315 17.12 -18.88 -5.47
CA TRP A 315 15.73 -18.88 -4.99
C TRP A 315 15.47 -17.69 -4.03
N TRP A 316 16.37 -17.47 -3.06
CA TRP A 316 16.27 -16.30 -2.16
C TRP A 316 16.36 -14.96 -2.90
N ALA A 317 17.18 -14.87 -3.93
CA ALA A 317 17.30 -13.65 -4.74
C ALA A 317 15.95 -13.31 -5.43
N ILE A 318 15.32 -14.31 -6.06
CA ILE A 318 14.03 -14.11 -6.73
C ILE A 318 12.90 -13.88 -5.71
N LEU A 319 12.90 -14.64 -4.60
CA LEU A 319 11.92 -14.45 -3.53
C LEU A 319 12.02 -13.07 -2.91
N SER A 320 13.22 -12.57 -2.64
CA SER A 320 13.43 -11.22 -2.12
C SER A 320 12.90 -10.16 -3.09
N LEU A 321 13.18 -10.32 -4.39
CA LEU A 321 12.63 -9.43 -5.41
C LEU A 321 11.11 -9.49 -5.42
N PHE A 322 10.53 -10.68 -5.41
CA PHE A 322 9.07 -10.87 -5.36
C PHE A 322 8.45 -10.20 -4.13
N LEU A 323 8.97 -10.45 -2.93
CA LEU A 323 8.43 -9.92 -1.68
C LEU A 323 8.59 -8.40 -1.57
N LEU A 324 9.76 -7.86 -1.93
CA LEU A 324 9.99 -6.41 -1.86
C LEU A 324 9.13 -5.64 -2.85
N THR A 325 8.90 -6.19 -4.05
CA THR A 325 8.09 -5.53 -5.09
C THR A 325 6.59 -5.85 -5.01
N SER A 326 6.16 -6.71 -4.10
CA SER A 326 4.76 -6.96 -3.76
C SER A 326 4.43 -6.45 -2.37
N VAL A 327 4.76 -7.23 -1.33
CA VAL A 327 4.45 -6.90 0.07
C VAL A 327 5.10 -5.58 0.49
N GLY A 328 6.37 -5.35 0.10
CA GLY A 328 7.08 -4.11 0.41
C GLY A 328 6.42 -2.88 -0.21
N VAL A 329 5.99 -2.97 -1.47
CA VAL A 329 5.27 -1.89 -2.15
C VAL A 329 3.93 -1.62 -1.48
N LEU A 330 3.13 -2.65 -1.18
CA LEU A 330 1.83 -2.49 -0.50
C LEU A 330 2.00 -1.91 0.91
N PHE A 331 3.00 -2.38 1.63
CA PHE A 331 3.34 -1.84 2.95
C PHE A 331 3.68 -0.35 2.90
N TYR A 332 4.53 0.04 1.93
CA TYR A 332 4.96 1.43 1.76
C TYR A 332 3.84 2.33 1.27
N THR A 333 3.07 1.91 0.26
CA THR A 333 2.04 2.76 -0.34
C THR A 333 0.80 2.91 0.51
N SER A 334 0.57 1.99 1.46
CA SER A 334 -0.56 2.00 2.39
C SER A 334 -1.89 2.35 1.69
N VAL A 335 -2.26 1.55 0.68
CA VAL A 335 -3.42 1.79 -0.19
C VAL A 335 -4.70 1.93 0.63
N LYS A 336 -5.49 2.96 0.34
CA LYS A 336 -6.78 3.24 0.98
C LYS A 336 -7.90 2.40 0.36
N PRO A 337 -8.99 2.10 1.09
CA PRO A 337 -10.12 1.39 0.51
C PRO A 337 -10.87 2.23 -0.53
N PHE A 338 -11.39 1.56 -1.53
CA PHE A 338 -12.26 2.13 -2.57
C PHE A 338 -11.67 3.33 -3.32
N GLU A 339 -10.36 3.29 -3.58
CA GLU A 339 -9.76 4.26 -4.48
C GLU A 339 -10.30 4.07 -5.91
N PRO A 340 -10.52 5.17 -6.67
CA PRO A 340 -11.27 5.15 -7.94
C PRO A 340 -10.52 4.47 -9.09
N ARG A 341 -9.41 3.80 -8.87
CA ARG A 341 -8.61 3.13 -9.90
C ARG A 341 -7.92 1.89 -9.35
N GLU A 342 -8.02 0.80 -10.09
CA GLU A 342 -7.19 -0.38 -9.87
C GLU A 342 -5.72 -0.08 -10.17
N ARG A 343 -4.82 -0.57 -9.30
CA ARG A 343 -3.38 -0.26 -9.34
C ARG A 343 -2.51 -1.50 -9.44
N ASP A 344 -2.96 -2.50 -10.17
CA ASP A 344 -2.23 -3.76 -10.40
C ASP A 344 -0.84 -3.55 -11.01
N TYR A 345 -0.69 -2.50 -11.85
CA TYR A 345 0.59 -2.13 -12.44
C TYR A 345 1.69 -1.78 -11.40
N ALA A 346 1.33 -1.39 -10.19
CA ALA A 346 2.29 -1.11 -9.13
C ALA A 346 3.05 -2.37 -8.68
N LEU A 347 2.48 -3.56 -8.91
CA LEU A 347 3.04 -4.85 -8.52
C LEU A 347 3.68 -5.60 -9.70
N VAL A 348 3.79 -4.99 -10.88
CA VAL A 348 4.28 -5.65 -12.11
C VAL A 348 5.65 -6.32 -11.93
N SER A 349 6.53 -5.73 -11.13
CA SER A 349 7.86 -6.32 -10.87
C SER A 349 7.78 -7.63 -10.11
N SER A 350 6.80 -7.80 -9.22
CA SER A 350 6.56 -9.08 -8.54
C SER A 350 6.00 -10.13 -9.50
N PHE A 351 5.14 -9.73 -10.43
CA PHE A 351 4.63 -10.63 -11.46
C PHE A 351 5.75 -11.10 -12.38
N TYR A 352 6.67 -10.20 -12.75
CA TYR A 352 7.88 -10.55 -13.49
C TYR A 352 8.75 -11.56 -12.73
N ALA A 353 8.99 -11.33 -11.43
CA ALA A 353 9.73 -12.25 -10.60
C ALA A 353 9.08 -13.65 -10.55
N PHE A 354 7.75 -13.72 -10.40
CA PHE A 354 7.03 -14.99 -10.42
C PHE A 354 7.07 -15.67 -11.79
N ALA A 355 7.04 -14.92 -12.89
CA ALA A 355 7.15 -15.44 -14.24
C ALA A 355 8.47 -16.20 -14.49
N ILE A 356 9.55 -15.83 -13.77
CA ILE A 356 10.82 -16.62 -13.81
C ILE A 356 10.56 -18.05 -13.30
N TRP A 357 9.81 -18.21 -12.21
CA TRP A 357 9.43 -19.54 -11.71
C TRP A 357 8.49 -20.28 -12.65
N VAL A 358 7.59 -19.58 -13.35
CA VAL A 358 6.77 -20.19 -14.40
C VAL A 358 7.65 -20.84 -15.48
N GLY A 359 8.68 -20.12 -15.93
CA GLY A 359 9.67 -20.67 -16.87
C GLY A 359 10.44 -21.87 -16.32
N LEU A 360 10.88 -21.80 -15.05
CA LEU A 360 11.56 -22.92 -14.39
C LEU A 360 10.64 -24.12 -14.15
N GLY A 361 9.32 -23.89 -14.03
CA GLY A 361 8.32 -24.93 -13.91
C GLY A 361 8.27 -25.87 -15.12
N VAL A 362 8.44 -25.32 -16.33
CA VAL A 362 8.53 -26.13 -17.57
C VAL A 362 9.71 -27.10 -17.49
N GLN A 363 10.88 -26.62 -17.02
CA GLN A 363 12.03 -27.47 -16.78
C GLN A 363 11.73 -28.56 -15.73
N GLY A 364 11.00 -28.22 -14.67
CA GLY A 364 10.56 -29.16 -13.64
C GLY A 364 9.72 -30.30 -14.22
N ILE A 365 8.73 -29.95 -15.05
CA ILE A 365 7.90 -30.97 -15.75
C ILE A 365 8.74 -31.83 -16.67
N TYR A 366 9.65 -31.25 -17.45
CA TYR A 366 10.54 -32.02 -18.31
C TYR A 366 11.36 -33.04 -17.52
N LEU A 367 11.90 -32.68 -16.38
CA LEU A 367 12.69 -33.59 -15.53
C LEU A 367 11.84 -34.70 -14.92
N LEU A 368 10.62 -34.40 -14.51
CA LEU A 368 9.66 -35.37 -14.01
C LEU A 368 9.32 -36.38 -15.08
N LEU A 369 8.99 -35.92 -16.28
CA LEU A 369 8.69 -36.80 -17.42
C LEU A 369 9.89 -37.69 -17.79
N LYS A 370 11.10 -37.10 -17.83
CA LYS A 370 12.31 -37.87 -18.08
C LYS A 370 12.54 -38.98 -17.04
N TYR A 371 12.30 -38.69 -15.77
CA TYR A 371 12.41 -39.67 -14.69
C TYR A 371 11.39 -40.78 -14.82
N LEU A 372 10.13 -40.47 -15.08
CA LEU A 372 9.04 -41.44 -15.24
C LEU A 372 9.25 -42.35 -16.48
N LEU A 373 9.72 -41.77 -17.58
CA LEU A 373 9.99 -42.54 -18.83
C LEU A 373 11.20 -43.48 -18.66
N LYS A 374 12.26 -43.00 -17.98
CA LYS A 374 13.44 -43.85 -17.72
C LYS A 374 13.10 -45.06 -16.87
N ASN A 375 12.25 -44.90 -15.86
CA ASN A 375 11.80 -46.01 -15.03
C ASN A 375 10.93 -47.04 -15.80
N LYS A 376 10.16 -46.60 -16.80
CA LYS A 376 9.39 -47.50 -17.67
C LYS A 376 10.24 -48.26 -18.67
N ILE A 377 11.35 -47.69 -19.13
CA ILE A 377 12.27 -48.32 -20.08
C ILE A 377 13.15 -49.37 -19.37
N ASN A 378 13.49 -49.15 -18.11
CA ASN A 378 14.28 -50.10 -17.32
C ASN A 378 13.46 -51.27 -16.73
N THR A 379 12.14 -51.26 -16.88
CA THR A 379 11.23 -52.34 -16.44
C THR A 379 10.75 -53.23 -17.60
N LYS A 380 11.27 -53.08 -18.80
CA LYS A 380 11.18 -54.00 -19.94
C LYS A 380 12.56 -54.52 -20.24
#